data_8013885c3a25030a2e861dd0e99a6e48
#
_entry.id   8013885c3a25030a2e861dd0e99a6e48
#
_cell.length_a   1.000
_cell.length_b   1.000
_cell.length_c   1.000
_cell.angle_alpha   90.00
_cell.angle_beta   90.00
_cell.angle_gamma   90.00
#
_symmetry.space_group_name_H-M   'P 1'
#
loop_
_entity.id
_entity.type
_entity.pdbx_description
1 polymer ?
#
loop_
_entity_poly.entity_id
_entity_poly.type
_entity_poly.pdbx_seq_one_letter_code
_entity_poly.pdbx_strand_id
1 'polypeptide(L)'
;MNESVLISARNVTKSFPLGGKKRNIAVNNVSLDILKGETLALAGESGCGKSTLARLLMRLTDADSGEIFFDGNDISALSKRGLHPYRKRMQMVFQDPASSLDPRMKIRDILAEPLEVWHICKDRRETDERILELLEMVELKESVLDRYPHQFSGGQKQRIGIARAIALNPDLIVCDESVSALDVSVQAQILNLLKRLKNELGLTCLFISHDLSVVNFIADRVCVMLKGEICETAEVSRLYSQPEHEYTRYLLSSIPPFFTSATGQPQPFGWF
;
A
#
# COMPACT_ATOMS: atom_id res chain seq x y z
N MET A 1 -17.28 -9.63 16.69
CA MET A 1 -16.00 -9.14 17.25
C MET A 1 -15.95 -7.66 16.93
N ASN A 2 -15.68 -6.78 17.91
CA ASN A 2 -15.50 -5.36 17.59
C ASN A 2 -14.23 -5.23 16.74
N GLU A 3 -14.41 -4.93 15.46
CA GLU A 3 -13.29 -4.67 14.53
C GLU A 3 -12.56 -3.41 15.02
N SER A 4 -11.31 -3.58 15.46
CA SER A 4 -10.54 -2.46 15.99
C SER A 4 -9.93 -1.66 14.83
N VAL A 5 -10.10 -0.34 14.86
CA VAL A 5 -9.53 0.59 13.87
C VAL A 5 -8.03 0.75 14.11
N LEU A 6 -7.22 0.59 13.05
CA LEU A 6 -5.78 0.86 13.09
C LEU A 6 -5.46 2.30 12.68
N ILE A 7 -6.03 2.76 11.56
CA ILE A 7 -5.92 4.14 11.09
C ILE A 7 -7.30 4.77 11.04
N SER A 8 -7.43 5.98 11.56
CA SER A 8 -8.63 6.80 11.41
C SER A 8 -8.24 8.18 10.91
N ALA A 9 -8.83 8.60 9.81
CA ALA A 9 -8.74 9.97 9.30
C ALA A 9 -10.09 10.67 9.48
N ARG A 10 -10.07 11.93 9.90
CA ARG A 10 -11.26 12.74 10.11
C ARG A 10 -11.10 14.11 9.44
N ASN A 11 -11.96 14.37 8.45
CA ASN A 11 -12.05 15.65 7.71
C ASN A 11 -10.69 16.13 7.16
N VAL A 12 -9.84 15.21 6.71
CA VAL A 12 -8.50 15.53 6.25
C VAL A 12 -8.53 16.27 4.92
N THR A 13 -7.84 17.40 4.86
CA THR A 13 -7.75 18.23 3.66
C THR A 13 -6.29 18.56 3.33
N LYS A 14 -5.96 18.53 2.03
CA LYS A 14 -4.65 18.92 1.51
C LYS A 14 -4.76 19.62 0.18
N SER A 15 -4.10 20.77 0.08
CA SER A 15 -3.99 21.51 -1.15
C SER A 15 -2.53 21.87 -1.46
N PHE A 16 -2.22 21.97 -2.74
CA PHE A 16 -0.90 22.36 -3.24
C PHE A 16 -1.00 23.64 -4.06
N PRO A 17 0.00 24.54 -4.01
CA PRO A 17 0.01 25.75 -4.83
C PRO A 17 0.17 25.40 -6.32
N LEU A 18 -0.65 26.01 -7.18
CA LEU A 18 -0.58 25.88 -8.65
C LEU A 18 0.09 27.10 -9.33
N GLY A 19 0.63 28.04 -8.53
CA GLY A 19 1.13 29.33 -9.00
C GLY A 19 0.10 30.45 -8.81
N GLY A 20 0.58 31.65 -8.44
CA GLY A 20 -0.26 32.76 -8.04
C GLY A 20 -1.11 32.45 -6.81
N LYS A 21 -2.40 32.85 -6.84
CA LYS A 21 -3.37 32.57 -5.75
C LYS A 21 -4.12 31.24 -5.91
N LYS A 22 -3.89 30.50 -7.01
CA LYS A 22 -4.61 29.24 -7.26
C LYS A 22 -4.00 28.07 -6.48
N ARG A 23 -4.85 27.25 -5.90
CA ARG A 23 -4.47 26.00 -5.20
C ARG A 23 -5.21 24.81 -5.83
N ASN A 24 -4.53 23.70 -5.93
CA ASN A 24 -5.14 22.41 -6.27
C ASN A 24 -5.46 21.66 -4.98
N ILE A 25 -6.73 21.40 -4.73
CA ILE A 25 -7.16 20.59 -3.59
C ILE A 25 -7.01 19.13 -4.01
N ALA A 26 -5.96 18.48 -3.51
CA ALA A 26 -5.68 17.09 -3.81
C ALA A 26 -6.46 16.10 -2.92
N VAL A 27 -6.78 16.52 -1.69
CA VAL A 27 -7.62 15.77 -0.74
C VAL A 27 -8.56 16.80 -0.10
N ASN A 28 -9.86 16.55 -0.16
CA ASN A 28 -10.90 17.48 0.27
C ASN A 28 -11.82 16.81 1.29
N ASN A 29 -11.70 17.18 2.56
CA ASN A 29 -12.56 16.78 3.66
C ASN A 29 -12.77 15.25 3.76
N VAL A 30 -11.69 14.47 3.58
CA VAL A 30 -11.75 13.01 3.57
C VAL A 30 -11.78 12.45 4.99
N SER A 31 -12.74 11.54 5.23
CA SER A 31 -12.80 10.73 6.43
C SER A 31 -12.85 9.25 6.06
N LEU A 32 -12.01 8.43 6.71
CA LEU A 32 -11.98 6.97 6.51
C LEU A 32 -11.41 6.26 7.73
N ASP A 33 -11.75 4.99 7.85
CA ASP A 33 -11.17 4.06 8.83
C ASP A 33 -10.57 2.86 8.12
N ILE A 34 -9.37 2.45 8.55
CA ILE A 34 -8.71 1.20 8.16
C ILE A 34 -8.73 0.28 9.38
N LEU A 35 -9.35 -0.90 9.24
CA LEU A 35 -9.48 -1.87 10.31
C LEU A 35 -8.23 -2.73 10.44
N LYS A 36 -7.90 -3.20 11.63
CA LYS A 36 -6.76 -4.10 11.84
C LYS A 36 -6.95 -5.41 11.06
N GLY A 37 -5.92 -5.81 10.32
CA GLY A 37 -5.91 -7.06 9.54
C GLY A 37 -6.70 -7.00 8.23
N GLU A 38 -7.35 -5.86 7.88
CA GLU A 38 -7.99 -5.74 6.57
C GLU A 38 -7.02 -5.28 5.48
N THR A 39 -7.39 -5.55 4.24
CA THR A 39 -6.88 -4.84 3.07
C THR A 39 -7.95 -3.83 2.63
N LEU A 40 -7.75 -2.56 2.91
CA LEU A 40 -8.56 -1.48 2.36
C LEU A 40 -7.96 -1.05 1.02
N ALA A 41 -8.72 -1.13 -0.06
CA ALA A 41 -8.29 -0.55 -1.33
C ALA A 41 -8.73 0.91 -1.46
N LEU A 42 -7.87 1.71 -2.09
CA LEU A 42 -8.19 3.07 -2.52
C LEU A 42 -8.16 3.12 -4.04
N ALA A 43 -9.33 3.17 -4.66
CA ALA A 43 -9.53 3.10 -6.11
C ALA A 43 -9.95 4.46 -6.69
N GLY A 44 -9.71 4.66 -7.99
CA GLY A 44 -10.08 5.88 -8.72
C GLY A 44 -9.08 6.21 -9.81
N GLU A 45 -9.40 7.18 -10.67
CA GLU A 45 -8.54 7.61 -11.78
C GLU A 45 -7.19 8.17 -11.31
N SER A 46 -6.21 8.19 -12.23
CA SER A 46 -4.91 8.80 -11.96
C SER A 46 -5.08 10.30 -11.64
N GLY A 47 -4.38 10.78 -10.62
CA GLY A 47 -4.43 12.17 -10.20
C GLY A 47 -5.62 12.56 -9.32
N CYS A 48 -6.53 11.64 -8.95
CA CYS A 48 -7.67 11.96 -8.07
C CYS A 48 -7.31 12.17 -6.59
N GLY A 49 -6.04 11.98 -6.19
CA GLY A 49 -5.55 12.27 -4.83
C GLY A 49 -5.13 11.06 -3.98
N LYS A 50 -5.23 9.82 -4.48
CA LYS A 50 -4.95 8.56 -3.74
C LYS A 50 -3.58 8.53 -3.06
N SER A 51 -2.50 8.72 -3.82
CA SER A 51 -1.13 8.71 -3.27
C SER A 51 -0.90 9.88 -2.31
N THR A 52 -1.58 11.01 -2.51
CA THR A 52 -1.56 12.12 -1.56
C THR A 52 -2.21 11.72 -0.24
N LEU A 53 -3.40 11.12 -0.29
CA LEU A 53 -4.09 10.64 0.90
C LEU A 53 -3.24 9.61 1.66
N ALA A 54 -2.65 8.64 0.96
CA ALA A 54 -1.76 7.67 1.58
C ALA A 54 -0.57 8.31 2.30
N ARG A 55 0.07 9.31 1.67
CA ARG A 55 1.17 10.06 2.29
C ARG A 55 0.73 10.87 3.50
N LEU A 56 -0.50 11.38 3.51
CA LEU A 56 -1.09 12.05 4.67
C LEU A 56 -1.31 11.06 5.82
N LEU A 57 -1.92 9.91 5.55
CA LEU A 57 -2.17 8.87 6.56
C LEU A 57 -0.87 8.37 7.20
N MET A 58 0.19 8.25 6.41
CA MET A 58 1.53 7.92 6.89
C MET A 58 2.28 9.12 7.50
N ARG A 59 1.69 10.31 7.52
CA ARG A 59 2.38 11.55 7.99
C ARG A 59 3.71 11.80 7.26
N LEU A 60 3.83 11.39 5.98
CA LEU A 60 4.94 11.76 5.09
C LEU A 60 4.76 13.18 4.54
N THR A 61 3.52 13.65 4.52
CA THR A 61 3.10 15.01 4.17
C THR A 61 2.13 15.48 5.23
N ASP A 62 2.22 16.74 5.65
CA ASP A 62 1.31 17.33 6.62
C ASP A 62 -0.02 17.71 5.96
N ALA A 63 -1.14 17.43 6.63
CA ALA A 63 -2.44 17.92 6.23
C ALA A 63 -2.54 19.44 6.44
N ASP A 64 -3.40 20.09 5.65
CA ASP A 64 -3.74 21.52 5.87
C ASP A 64 -4.79 21.63 7.00
N SER A 65 -5.66 20.61 7.15
CA SER A 65 -6.63 20.48 8.25
C SER A 65 -7.07 19.03 8.41
N GLY A 66 -7.79 18.76 9.51
CA GLY A 66 -8.28 17.42 9.88
C GLY A 66 -7.35 16.69 10.84
N GLU A 67 -7.75 15.50 11.24
CA GLU A 67 -7.08 14.69 12.25
C GLU A 67 -6.78 13.29 11.71
N ILE A 68 -5.65 12.72 12.15
CA ILE A 68 -5.22 11.37 11.79
C ILE A 68 -4.82 10.64 13.07
N PHE A 69 -5.47 9.51 13.31
CA PHE A 69 -5.20 8.66 14.46
C PHE A 69 -4.56 7.35 14.00
N PHE A 70 -3.57 6.89 14.73
CA PHE A 70 -2.96 5.57 14.58
C PHE A 70 -3.14 4.78 15.88
N ASP A 71 -3.86 3.67 15.81
CA ASP A 71 -4.14 2.79 16.96
C ASP A 71 -4.69 3.59 18.16
N GLY A 72 -5.67 4.48 17.88
CA GLY A 72 -6.32 5.37 18.85
C GLY A 72 -5.52 6.60 19.28
N ASN A 73 -4.26 6.75 18.86
CA ASN A 73 -3.42 7.89 19.22
C ASN A 73 -3.45 8.95 18.11
N ASP A 74 -3.69 10.20 18.48
CA ASP A 74 -3.61 11.32 17.53
C ASP A 74 -2.15 11.56 17.12
N ILE A 75 -1.90 11.40 15.80
CA ILE A 75 -0.59 11.65 15.20
C ILE A 75 -0.57 12.91 14.32
N SER A 76 -1.67 13.68 14.24
CA SER A 76 -1.87 14.79 13.30
C SER A 76 -0.82 15.89 13.44
N ALA A 77 -0.52 16.27 14.68
CA ALA A 77 0.37 17.39 14.97
C ALA A 77 1.74 16.96 15.53
N LEU A 78 2.04 15.66 15.53
CA LEU A 78 3.31 15.16 16.06
C LEU A 78 4.49 15.68 15.24
N SER A 79 5.55 16.11 15.94
CA SER A 79 6.84 16.44 15.34
C SER A 79 7.48 15.19 14.71
N LYS A 80 8.52 15.38 13.88
CA LYS A 80 9.29 14.25 13.31
C LYS A 80 9.80 13.29 14.38
N ARG A 81 10.22 13.83 15.55
CA ARG A 81 10.68 13.01 16.70
C ARG A 81 9.53 12.24 17.33
N GLY A 82 8.36 12.86 17.47
CA GLY A 82 7.15 12.19 17.99
C GLY A 82 6.62 11.10 17.05
N LEU A 83 6.82 11.27 15.73
CA LEU A 83 6.43 10.28 14.72
C LEU A 83 7.40 9.08 14.63
N HIS A 84 8.60 9.19 15.20
CA HIS A 84 9.61 8.14 15.08
C HIS A 84 9.08 6.74 15.49
N PRO A 85 8.42 6.52 16.64
CA PRO A 85 7.91 5.19 17.00
C PRO A 85 6.90 4.61 15.99
N TYR A 86 6.11 5.48 15.36
CA TYR A 86 5.10 5.07 14.37
C TYR A 86 5.72 4.68 13.03
N ARG A 87 6.90 5.23 12.67
CA ARG A 87 7.61 4.89 11.42
C ARG A 87 7.96 3.41 11.31
N LYS A 88 8.29 2.77 12.43
CA LYS A 88 8.52 1.32 12.48
C LYS A 88 7.26 0.54 12.18
N ARG A 89 6.10 1.03 12.66
CA ARG A 89 4.80 0.37 12.57
C ARG A 89 4.09 0.60 11.23
N MET A 90 4.51 1.60 10.46
CA MET A 90 3.94 1.96 9.16
C MET A 90 5.01 1.92 8.09
N GLN A 91 4.89 1.05 7.11
CA GLN A 91 5.85 0.89 6.02
C GLN A 91 5.18 1.07 4.67
N MET A 92 5.97 1.39 3.64
CA MET A 92 5.46 1.67 2.30
C MET A 92 6.21 0.86 1.24
N VAL A 93 5.45 0.26 0.34
CA VAL A 93 5.92 -0.33 -0.91
C VAL A 93 5.58 0.65 -2.03
N PHE A 94 6.59 1.21 -2.67
CA PHE A 94 6.45 2.27 -3.66
C PHE A 94 6.08 1.75 -5.05
N GLN A 95 5.51 2.63 -5.86
CA GLN A 95 5.08 2.38 -7.24
C GLN A 95 6.22 1.93 -8.16
N ASP A 96 7.38 2.60 -8.07
CA ASP A 96 8.56 2.26 -8.85
C ASP A 96 9.59 1.55 -7.95
N PRO A 97 9.72 0.21 -8.10
CA PRO A 97 10.69 -0.55 -7.34
C PRO A 97 12.15 -0.14 -7.65
N ALA A 98 12.41 0.40 -8.86
CA ALA A 98 13.76 0.77 -9.26
C ALA A 98 14.23 2.04 -8.53
N SER A 99 13.35 3.03 -8.37
CA SER A 99 13.67 4.27 -7.65
C SER A 99 13.66 4.10 -6.13
N SER A 100 13.01 3.04 -5.62
CA SER A 100 12.90 2.79 -4.18
C SER A 100 14.14 2.11 -3.56
N LEU A 101 15.03 1.53 -4.38
CA LEU A 101 16.24 0.84 -3.95
C LEU A 101 17.47 1.65 -4.38
N ASP A 102 18.41 1.94 -3.47
CA ASP A 102 19.66 2.63 -3.86
C ASP A 102 20.47 1.71 -4.81
N PRO A 103 20.70 2.12 -6.07
CA PRO A 103 21.37 1.28 -7.06
C PRO A 103 22.84 1.00 -6.74
N ARG A 104 23.43 1.70 -5.78
CA ARG A 104 24.82 1.57 -5.34
C ARG A 104 24.99 0.62 -4.16
N MET A 105 23.89 0.23 -3.50
CA MET A 105 23.91 -0.71 -2.38
C MET A 105 23.66 -2.14 -2.86
N LYS A 106 24.31 -3.11 -2.23
CA LYS A 106 23.96 -4.53 -2.40
C LYS A 106 22.63 -4.85 -1.76
N ILE A 107 21.96 -5.90 -2.20
CA ILE A 107 20.67 -6.32 -1.62
C ILE A 107 20.79 -6.61 -0.13
N ARG A 108 21.90 -7.23 0.32
CA ARG A 108 22.19 -7.43 1.75
C ARG A 108 22.10 -6.13 2.54
N ASP A 109 22.76 -5.08 2.04
CA ASP A 109 22.84 -3.79 2.75
C ASP A 109 21.48 -3.09 2.77
N ILE A 110 20.71 -3.19 1.67
CA ILE A 110 19.34 -2.64 1.59
C ILE A 110 18.40 -3.30 2.60
N LEU A 111 18.55 -4.62 2.83
CA LEU A 111 17.71 -5.36 3.78
C LEU A 111 18.22 -5.21 5.23
N ALA A 112 19.53 -5.03 5.42
CA ALA A 112 20.14 -4.79 6.72
C ALA A 112 19.81 -3.39 7.26
N GLU A 113 19.78 -2.36 6.40
CA GLU A 113 19.59 -0.96 6.79
C GLU A 113 18.44 -0.74 7.78
N PRO A 114 17.18 -1.16 7.53
CA PRO A 114 16.10 -0.97 8.50
C PRO A 114 16.34 -1.73 9.81
N LEU A 115 16.93 -2.92 9.76
CA LEU A 115 17.21 -3.72 10.97
C LEU A 115 18.26 -3.04 11.86
N GLU A 116 19.31 -2.47 11.26
CA GLU A 116 20.38 -1.76 11.94
C GLU A 116 19.91 -0.40 12.51
N VAL A 117 19.22 0.40 11.68
CA VAL A 117 18.70 1.73 12.09
C VAL A 117 17.76 1.64 13.27
N TRP A 118 16.94 0.57 13.32
CA TRP A 118 15.99 0.35 14.41
C TRP A 118 16.50 -0.57 15.51
N HIS A 119 17.77 -1.00 15.45
CA HIS A 119 18.39 -1.90 16.43
C HIS A 119 17.52 -3.14 16.71
N ILE A 120 17.00 -3.76 15.62
CA ILE A 120 16.14 -4.95 15.73
C ILE A 120 16.95 -6.16 16.14
N CYS A 121 18.14 -6.31 15.56
CA CYS A 121 19.07 -7.40 15.79
C CYS A 121 20.22 -6.93 16.70
N LYS A 122 20.74 -7.83 17.53
CA LYS A 122 21.80 -7.52 18.50
C LYS A 122 23.19 -7.48 17.87
N ASP A 123 23.37 -8.31 16.83
CA ASP A 123 24.65 -8.44 16.15
C ASP A 123 24.45 -8.77 14.65
N ARG A 124 25.58 -8.86 13.94
CA ARG A 124 25.58 -9.13 12.50
C ARG A 124 25.01 -10.52 12.16
N ARG A 125 25.24 -11.52 13.01
CA ARG A 125 24.74 -12.87 12.79
C ARG A 125 23.22 -12.90 12.84
N GLU A 126 22.61 -12.30 13.83
CA GLU A 126 21.15 -12.19 13.96
C GLU A 126 20.57 -11.37 12.79
N THR A 127 21.27 -10.33 12.33
CA THR A 127 20.87 -9.58 11.12
C THR A 127 20.89 -10.46 9.88
N ASP A 128 21.94 -11.26 9.68
CA ASP A 128 22.05 -12.15 8.53
C ASP A 128 20.98 -13.26 8.57
N GLU A 129 20.73 -13.86 9.73
CA GLU A 129 19.65 -14.83 9.93
C GLU A 129 18.27 -14.20 9.59
N ARG A 130 18.00 -13.01 10.06
CA ARG A 130 16.75 -12.30 9.75
C ARG A 130 16.61 -11.96 8.26
N ILE A 131 17.68 -11.58 7.60
CA ILE A 131 17.68 -11.33 6.15
C ILE A 131 17.34 -12.61 5.38
N LEU A 132 17.87 -13.76 5.77
CA LEU A 132 17.54 -15.04 5.13
C LEU A 132 16.05 -15.39 5.29
N GLU A 133 15.47 -15.19 6.48
CA GLU A 133 14.03 -15.34 6.70
C GLU A 133 13.20 -14.43 5.79
N LEU A 134 13.60 -13.15 5.67
CA LEU A 134 12.92 -12.20 4.79
C LEU A 134 12.98 -12.63 3.33
N LEU A 135 14.11 -13.16 2.86
CA LEU A 135 14.24 -13.67 1.50
C LEU A 135 13.33 -14.88 1.26
N GLU A 136 13.25 -15.80 2.20
CA GLU A 136 12.35 -16.96 2.13
C GLU A 136 10.89 -16.51 2.04
N MET A 137 10.48 -15.56 2.90
CA MET A 137 9.12 -15.00 2.89
C MET A 137 8.74 -14.40 1.53
N VAL A 138 9.70 -13.82 0.80
CA VAL A 138 9.43 -13.23 -0.53
C VAL A 138 9.87 -14.12 -1.69
N GLU A 139 10.20 -15.39 -1.42
CA GLU A 139 10.57 -16.41 -2.43
C GLU A 139 11.80 -16.00 -3.27
N LEU A 140 12.80 -15.44 -2.61
CA LEU A 140 14.11 -15.14 -3.19
C LEU A 140 15.19 -16.05 -2.58
N LYS A 141 16.21 -16.39 -3.40
CA LYS A 141 17.34 -17.20 -2.96
C LYS A 141 18.41 -16.34 -2.30
N GLU A 142 19.18 -16.92 -1.39
CA GLU A 142 20.33 -16.26 -0.74
C GLU A 142 21.35 -15.67 -1.75
N SER A 143 21.52 -16.29 -2.92
CA SER A 143 22.42 -15.84 -3.96
C SER A 143 22.17 -14.43 -4.51
N VAL A 144 21.04 -13.79 -4.10
CA VAL A 144 20.73 -12.41 -4.49
C VAL A 144 21.47 -11.39 -3.63
N LEU A 145 21.94 -11.75 -2.43
CA LEU A 145 22.45 -10.82 -1.41
C LEU A 145 23.66 -9.99 -1.86
N ASP A 146 24.56 -10.60 -2.65
CA ASP A 146 25.76 -9.92 -3.15
C ASP A 146 25.56 -9.13 -4.45
N ARG A 147 24.34 -9.12 -4.97
CA ARG A 147 23.98 -8.44 -6.22
C ARG A 147 23.44 -7.05 -5.97
N TYR A 148 23.42 -6.23 -7.03
CA TYR A 148 22.91 -4.86 -7.04
C TYR A 148 21.51 -4.78 -7.68
N PRO A 149 20.66 -3.78 -7.32
CA PRO A 149 19.30 -3.67 -7.83
C PRO A 149 19.17 -3.71 -9.36
N HIS A 150 20.12 -3.12 -10.10
CA HIS A 150 20.09 -3.10 -11.56
C HIS A 150 20.21 -4.49 -12.23
N GLN A 151 20.59 -5.53 -11.48
CA GLN A 151 20.75 -6.91 -11.96
C GLN A 151 19.47 -7.75 -11.83
N PHE A 152 18.33 -7.13 -11.46
CA PHE A 152 17.06 -7.82 -11.18
C PHE A 152 15.95 -7.36 -12.12
N SER A 153 15.00 -8.27 -12.38
CA SER A 153 13.73 -7.93 -13.04
C SER A 153 12.85 -7.03 -12.17
N GLY A 154 11.85 -6.39 -12.76
CA GLY A 154 10.89 -5.57 -12.03
C GLY A 154 10.22 -6.31 -10.88
N GLY A 155 9.75 -7.54 -11.11
CA GLY A 155 9.11 -8.37 -10.07
C GLY A 155 10.08 -8.78 -8.96
N GLN A 156 11.34 -9.07 -9.27
CA GLN A 156 12.36 -9.35 -8.24
C GLN A 156 12.66 -8.11 -7.40
N LYS A 157 12.79 -6.93 -8.00
CA LYS A 157 12.95 -5.67 -7.27
C LYS A 157 11.76 -5.39 -6.37
N GLN A 158 10.53 -5.70 -6.84
CA GLN A 158 9.32 -5.55 -6.03
C GLN A 158 9.34 -6.48 -4.82
N ARG A 159 9.75 -7.75 -4.99
CA ARG A 159 9.92 -8.70 -3.88
C ARG A 159 10.94 -8.20 -2.85
N ILE A 160 12.06 -7.61 -3.29
CA ILE A 160 13.06 -6.98 -2.41
C ILE A 160 12.46 -5.79 -1.66
N GLY A 161 11.70 -4.93 -2.35
CA GLY A 161 11.00 -3.81 -1.73
C GLY A 161 9.97 -4.24 -0.67
N ILE A 162 9.24 -5.34 -0.94
CA ILE A 162 8.32 -5.96 0.02
C ILE A 162 9.11 -6.51 1.22
N ALA A 163 10.20 -7.27 1.00
CA ALA A 163 11.05 -7.80 2.06
C ALA A 163 11.55 -6.68 3.00
N ARG A 164 12.02 -5.56 2.42
CA ARG A 164 12.43 -4.39 3.17
C ARG A 164 11.28 -3.79 4.01
N ALA A 165 10.09 -3.71 3.44
CA ALA A 165 8.93 -3.16 4.13
C ALA A 165 8.48 -4.03 5.31
N ILE A 166 8.54 -5.37 5.19
CA ILE A 166 8.16 -6.28 6.28
C ILE A 166 9.28 -6.51 7.31
N ALA A 167 10.50 -6.03 7.06
CA ALA A 167 11.67 -6.27 7.92
C ALA A 167 11.44 -5.85 9.38
N LEU A 168 10.66 -4.80 9.60
CA LEU A 168 10.36 -4.23 10.90
C LEU A 168 9.09 -4.80 11.56
N ASN A 169 8.46 -5.83 10.98
CA ASN A 169 7.16 -6.36 11.41
C ASN A 169 6.12 -5.23 11.61
N PRO A 170 5.77 -4.47 10.56
CA PRO A 170 4.87 -3.34 10.68
C PRO A 170 3.43 -3.79 10.93
N ASP A 171 2.60 -2.91 11.52
CA ASP A 171 1.17 -3.12 11.63
C ASP A 171 0.43 -2.72 10.34
N LEU A 172 0.97 -1.74 9.61
CA LEU A 172 0.42 -1.23 8.36
C LEU A 172 1.46 -1.26 7.23
N ILE A 173 1.05 -1.81 6.08
CA ILE A 173 1.77 -1.64 4.82
C ILE A 173 0.90 -0.84 3.85
N VAL A 174 1.46 0.22 3.28
CA VAL A 174 0.85 0.99 2.19
C VAL A 174 1.49 0.55 0.88
N CYS A 175 0.70 0.02 -0.04
CA CYS A 175 1.10 -0.37 -1.39
C CYS A 175 0.59 0.69 -2.38
N ASP A 176 1.45 1.64 -2.79
CA ASP A 176 1.10 2.72 -3.71
C ASP A 176 1.39 2.28 -5.15
N GLU A 177 0.35 1.85 -5.89
CA GLU A 177 0.43 1.34 -7.28
C GLU A 177 1.56 0.31 -7.50
N SER A 178 1.85 -0.48 -6.49
CA SER A 178 3.03 -1.34 -6.36
C SER A 178 3.14 -2.46 -7.40
N VAL A 179 2.14 -2.67 -8.23
CA VAL A 179 2.10 -3.71 -9.28
C VAL A 179 1.80 -3.16 -10.68
N SER A 180 1.50 -1.87 -10.83
CA SER A 180 1.04 -1.27 -12.08
C SER A 180 2.08 -1.29 -13.22
N ALA A 181 3.36 -1.32 -12.88
CA ALA A 181 4.48 -1.33 -13.84
C ALA A 181 4.96 -2.75 -14.22
N LEU A 182 4.29 -3.79 -13.71
CA LEU A 182 4.66 -5.19 -13.92
C LEU A 182 3.77 -5.83 -14.99
N ASP A 183 4.32 -6.84 -15.70
CA ASP A 183 3.49 -7.67 -16.57
C ASP A 183 2.47 -8.47 -15.77
N VAL A 184 1.37 -8.88 -16.43
CA VAL A 184 0.20 -9.50 -15.79
C VAL A 184 0.56 -10.75 -14.98
N SER A 185 1.50 -11.57 -15.45
CA SER A 185 1.88 -12.81 -14.78
C SER A 185 2.68 -12.54 -13.50
N VAL A 186 3.60 -11.59 -13.54
CA VAL A 186 4.38 -11.15 -12.37
C VAL A 186 3.50 -10.39 -11.38
N GLN A 187 2.56 -9.58 -11.87
CA GLN A 187 1.57 -8.90 -11.05
C GLN A 187 0.77 -9.90 -10.19
N ALA A 188 0.27 -10.98 -10.80
CA ALA A 188 -0.45 -12.02 -10.07
C ALA A 188 0.40 -12.68 -8.98
N GLN A 189 1.68 -12.97 -9.26
CA GLN A 189 2.60 -13.52 -8.27
C GLN A 189 2.81 -12.58 -7.09
N ILE A 190 2.98 -11.27 -7.33
CA ILE A 190 3.16 -10.27 -6.26
C ILE A 190 1.87 -10.12 -5.44
N LEU A 191 0.69 -10.14 -6.06
CA LEU A 191 -0.59 -10.07 -5.35
C LEU A 191 -0.80 -11.28 -4.45
N ASN A 192 -0.50 -12.49 -4.94
CA ASN A 192 -0.55 -13.72 -4.14
C ASN A 192 0.44 -13.67 -2.98
N LEU A 193 1.65 -13.17 -3.21
CA LEU A 193 2.65 -12.96 -2.17
C LEU A 193 2.13 -12.01 -1.08
N LEU A 194 1.58 -10.86 -1.45
CA LEU A 194 1.02 -9.88 -0.50
C LEU A 194 -0.13 -10.47 0.31
N LYS A 195 -1.03 -11.24 -0.32
CA LYS A 195 -2.12 -11.96 0.38
C LYS A 195 -1.60 -12.95 1.41
N ARG A 196 -0.61 -13.74 1.03
CA ARG A 196 0.02 -14.71 1.91
C ARG A 196 0.67 -14.01 3.11
N LEU A 197 1.52 -13.01 2.86
CA LEU A 197 2.19 -12.23 3.91
C LEU A 197 1.20 -11.54 4.85
N LYS A 198 0.09 -10.99 4.31
CA LYS A 198 -0.99 -10.41 5.13
C LYS A 198 -1.51 -11.43 6.14
N ASN A 199 -1.82 -12.65 5.69
CA ASN A 199 -2.40 -13.68 6.54
C ASN A 199 -1.38 -14.24 7.54
N GLU A 200 -0.14 -14.50 7.11
CA GLU A 200 0.92 -15.07 7.95
C GLU A 200 1.39 -14.09 9.03
N LEU A 201 1.48 -12.81 8.72
CA LEU A 201 2.00 -11.77 9.61
C LEU A 201 0.89 -10.93 10.30
N GLY A 202 -0.38 -11.16 9.97
CA GLY A 202 -1.49 -10.37 10.51
C GLY A 202 -1.48 -8.90 10.08
N LEU A 203 -0.97 -8.61 8.89
CA LEU A 203 -0.77 -7.23 8.41
C LEU A 203 -2.09 -6.54 8.06
N THR A 204 -2.16 -5.25 8.34
CA THR A 204 -3.14 -4.34 7.73
C THR A 204 -2.55 -3.76 6.46
N CYS A 205 -3.34 -3.64 5.39
CA CYS A 205 -2.87 -3.13 4.11
C CYS A 205 -3.76 -1.99 3.59
N LEU A 206 -3.14 -0.88 3.19
CA LEU A 206 -3.76 0.12 2.31
C LEU A 206 -3.24 -0.10 0.90
N PHE A 207 -4.09 -0.59 0.01
CA PHE A 207 -3.72 -0.92 -1.36
C PHE A 207 -4.27 0.12 -2.35
N ILE A 208 -3.39 0.84 -3.03
CA ILE A 208 -3.76 1.87 -4.01
C ILE A 208 -3.64 1.31 -5.41
N SER A 209 -4.73 1.37 -6.17
CA SER A 209 -4.74 0.97 -7.58
C SER A 209 -5.78 1.75 -8.38
N HIS A 210 -5.51 1.93 -9.66
CA HIS A 210 -6.51 2.37 -10.62
C HIS A 210 -7.15 1.17 -11.36
N ASP A 211 -6.61 -0.04 -11.19
CA ASP A 211 -7.15 -1.27 -11.78
C ASP A 211 -8.09 -1.97 -10.79
N LEU A 212 -9.39 -1.87 -11.07
CA LEU A 212 -10.41 -2.48 -10.24
C LEU A 212 -10.36 -4.02 -10.28
N SER A 213 -9.84 -4.66 -11.35
CA SER A 213 -9.68 -6.11 -11.38
C SER A 213 -8.70 -6.57 -10.31
N VAL A 214 -7.60 -5.82 -10.11
CA VAL A 214 -6.63 -6.05 -9.03
C VAL A 214 -7.24 -5.83 -7.66
N VAL A 215 -8.03 -4.74 -7.52
CA VAL A 215 -8.74 -4.41 -6.28
C VAL A 215 -9.68 -5.54 -5.88
N ASN A 216 -10.47 -6.07 -6.81
CA ASN A 216 -11.37 -7.21 -6.55
C ASN A 216 -10.64 -8.45 -6.03
N PHE A 217 -9.41 -8.66 -6.47
CA PHE A 217 -8.62 -9.82 -6.05
C PHE A 217 -8.05 -9.69 -4.64
N ILE A 218 -7.57 -8.49 -4.24
CA ILE A 218 -6.75 -8.35 -3.03
C ILE A 218 -7.49 -7.72 -1.84
N ALA A 219 -8.52 -6.90 -2.09
CA ALA A 219 -9.14 -6.08 -1.06
C ALA A 219 -10.30 -6.77 -0.33
N ASP A 220 -10.51 -6.40 0.92
CA ASP A 220 -11.71 -6.73 1.69
C ASP A 220 -12.76 -5.63 1.53
N ARG A 221 -12.34 -4.35 1.62
CA ARG A 221 -13.15 -3.15 1.42
C ARG A 221 -12.49 -2.20 0.42
N VAL A 222 -13.30 -1.36 -0.21
CA VAL A 222 -12.85 -0.37 -1.21
C VAL A 222 -13.39 1.01 -0.88
N CYS A 223 -12.52 2.00 -0.89
CA CYS A 223 -12.88 3.42 -0.97
C CYS A 223 -12.66 3.90 -2.40
N VAL A 224 -13.70 4.38 -3.05
CA VAL A 224 -13.61 4.99 -4.38
C VAL A 224 -13.39 6.50 -4.23
N MET A 225 -12.34 7.01 -4.86
CA MET A 225 -11.94 8.41 -4.74
C MET A 225 -12.12 9.15 -6.07
N LEU A 226 -12.80 10.29 -6.02
CA LEU A 226 -13.05 11.19 -7.15
C LEU A 226 -12.69 12.63 -6.76
N LYS A 227 -11.81 13.29 -7.53
CA LYS A 227 -11.46 14.72 -7.38
C LYS A 227 -11.14 15.13 -5.93
N GLY A 228 -10.43 14.29 -5.20
CA GLY A 228 -10.01 14.58 -3.83
C GLY A 228 -10.99 14.13 -2.75
N GLU A 229 -12.14 13.57 -3.07
CA GLU A 229 -13.18 13.14 -2.14
C GLU A 229 -13.42 11.63 -2.24
N ILE A 230 -13.85 11.00 -1.15
CA ILE A 230 -14.35 9.63 -1.18
C ILE A 230 -15.83 9.67 -1.54
N CYS A 231 -16.19 9.09 -2.67
CA CYS A 231 -17.57 9.08 -3.16
C CYS A 231 -18.34 7.80 -2.76
N GLU A 232 -17.63 6.70 -2.52
CA GLU A 232 -18.24 5.44 -2.09
C GLU A 232 -17.25 4.61 -1.27
N THR A 233 -17.73 3.95 -0.22
CA THR A 233 -16.98 2.96 0.57
C THR A 233 -17.86 1.76 0.82
N ALA A 234 -17.42 0.57 0.40
CA ALA A 234 -18.16 -0.67 0.57
C ALA A 234 -17.24 -1.89 0.68
N GLU A 235 -17.76 -3.01 1.14
CA GLU A 235 -17.13 -4.31 0.91
C GLU A 235 -16.99 -4.58 -0.58
N VAL A 236 -15.90 -5.26 -0.98
CA VAL A 236 -15.61 -5.56 -2.39
C VAL A 236 -16.81 -6.21 -3.06
N SER A 237 -17.39 -7.26 -2.46
CA SER A 237 -18.54 -7.99 -3.01
C SER A 237 -19.73 -7.09 -3.30
N ARG A 238 -20.05 -6.16 -2.41
CA ARG A 238 -21.13 -5.19 -2.55
C ARG A 238 -20.84 -4.15 -3.63
N LEU A 239 -19.62 -3.59 -3.63
CA LEU A 239 -19.23 -2.57 -4.61
C LEU A 239 -19.34 -3.08 -6.04
N TYR A 240 -18.97 -4.35 -6.29
CA TYR A 240 -19.03 -4.93 -7.63
C TYR A 240 -20.42 -5.41 -8.03
N SER A 241 -21.26 -5.82 -7.08
CA SER A 241 -22.63 -6.31 -7.38
C SER A 241 -23.66 -5.19 -7.40
N GLN A 242 -23.53 -4.19 -6.53
CA GLN A 242 -24.50 -3.12 -6.32
C GLN A 242 -23.83 -1.77 -6.06
N PRO A 243 -23.08 -1.22 -7.04
CA PRO A 243 -22.43 0.10 -6.88
C PRO A 243 -23.48 1.19 -6.74
N GLU A 244 -23.34 2.03 -5.71
CA GLU A 244 -24.30 3.08 -5.37
C GLU A 244 -23.99 4.37 -6.12
N HIS A 245 -22.72 4.77 -6.23
CA HIS A 245 -22.34 6.02 -6.84
C HIS A 245 -22.19 5.90 -8.37
N GLU A 246 -22.62 6.90 -9.12
CA GLU A 246 -22.56 6.92 -10.59
C GLU A 246 -21.13 6.73 -11.12
N TYR A 247 -20.16 7.39 -10.49
CA TYR A 247 -18.75 7.26 -10.86
C TYR A 247 -18.21 5.85 -10.63
N THR A 248 -18.62 5.16 -9.58
CA THR A 248 -18.26 3.76 -9.33
C THR A 248 -18.79 2.86 -10.46
N ARG A 249 -20.05 3.07 -10.89
CA ARG A 249 -20.63 2.35 -12.04
C ARG A 249 -19.85 2.60 -13.33
N TYR A 250 -19.46 3.85 -13.55
CA TYR A 250 -18.62 4.22 -14.69
C TYR A 250 -17.26 3.51 -14.66
N LEU A 251 -16.56 3.51 -13.53
CA LEU A 251 -15.28 2.81 -13.38
C LEU A 251 -15.42 1.30 -13.62
N LEU A 252 -16.45 0.68 -13.04
CA LEU A 252 -16.71 -0.75 -13.20
C LEU A 252 -17.04 -1.11 -14.66
N SER A 253 -17.77 -0.25 -15.39
CA SER A 253 -18.08 -0.46 -16.81
C SER A 253 -16.84 -0.43 -17.72
N SER A 254 -15.75 0.15 -17.24
CA SER A 254 -14.47 0.23 -17.95
C SER A 254 -13.61 -1.04 -17.81
N ILE A 255 -14.04 -2.01 -16.97
CA ILE A 255 -13.35 -3.30 -16.83
C ILE A 255 -13.63 -4.14 -18.09
N PRO A 256 -12.59 -4.66 -18.78
CA PRO A 256 -12.78 -5.51 -19.94
C PRO A 256 -13.63 -6.76 -19.62
N PRO A 257 -14.55 -7.16 -20.51
CA PRO A 257 -15.51 -8.27 -20.27
C PRO A 257 -14.86 -9.65 -20.06
N PHE A 258 -13.59 -9.80 -20.38
CA PHE A 258 -12.84 -11.05 -20.13
C PHE A 258 -12.66 -11.37 -18.63
N PHE A 259 -12.88 -10.40 -17.77
CA PHE A 259 -12.80 -10.57 -16.30
C PHE A 259 -14.18 -10.61 -15.62
N THR A 260 -15.27 -10.62 -16.43
CA THR A 260 -16.63 -10.76 -15.91
C THR A 260 -17.22 -12.12 -16.33
N SER A 261 -17.93 -12.77 -15.39
CA SER A 261 -18.73 -13.96 -15.73
C SER A 261 -19.85 -13.61 -16.71
N ALA A 262 -20.47 -14.61 -17.34
CA ALA A 262 -21.67 -14.44 -18.19
C ALA A 262 -22.83 -13.73 -17.47
N THR A 263 -22.79 -13.65 -16.13
CA THR A 263 -23.76 -12.95 -15.27
C THR A 263 -23.32 -11.53 -14.90
N GLY A 264 -22.23 -10.99 -15.52
CA GLY A 264 -21.69 -9.65 -15.20
C GLY A 264 -20.92 -9.56 -13.88
N GLN A 265 -20.76 -10.66 -13.15
CA GLN A 265 -19.93 -10.68 -11.94
C GLN A 265 -18.45 -10.87 -12.29
N PRO A 266 -17.52 -10.14 -11.67
CA PRO A 266 -16.11 -10.36 -11.85
C PRO A 266 -15.76 -11.80 -11.48
N GLN A 267 -15.14 -12.53 -12.37
CA GLN A 267 -14.57 -13.82 -12.02
C GLN A 267 -13.29 -13.59 -11.22
N PRO A 268 -13.06 -14.34 -10.14
CA PRO A 268 -11.73 -14.37 -9.54
C PRO A 268 -10.76 -14.77 -10.65
N PHE A 269 -9.63 -14.07 -10.74
CA PHE A 269 -8.57 -14.40 -11.69
C PHE A 269 -8.27 -15.88 -11.59
N GLY A 270 -8.72 -16.64 -12.58
CA GLY A 270 -8.39 -18.06 -12.73
C GLY A 270 -6.95 -18.16 -13.22
N TRP A 271 -6.01 -18.02 -12.32
CA TRP A 271 -4.62 -18.34 -12.58
C TRP A 271 -4.38 -19.79 -12.20
N PHE A 272 -4.10 -20.61 -13.23
CA PHE A 272 -3.59 -21.98 -13.08
C PHE A 272 -2.18 -21.98 -12.53
#